data_0b73f2073fa76a482baa19bd0508823a
#
_entry.id   0b73f2073fa76a482baa19bd0508823a
#
_cell.length_a   1.000
_cell.length_b   1.000
_cell.length_c   1.000
_cell.angle_alpha   90.00
_cell.angle_beta   90.00
_cell.angle_gamma   90.00
#
_symmetry.space_group_name_H-M   'P 1'
#
loop_
_entity.id
_entity.type
_entity.pdbx_description
1 polymer ?
#
loop_
_entity_poly.entity_id
_entity_poly.type
_entity_poly.pdbx_seq_one_letter_code
_entity_poly.pdbx_strand_id
1 'polypeptide(L)' 'MNIQDDIKTLHNYEAFARFMKMVHDLREEAIEELHESSIENIQQISGRIITYDQLLQLSSWHELSVRHREHF' A
#
# COMPACT_ATOMS: atom_id res chain seq x y z
N MET A 1 -16.06 -18.44 5.22
CA MET A 1 -15.04 -17.82 4.36
C MET A 1 -14.27 -16.78 5.17
N ASN A 2 -12.95 -16.90 5.22
CA ASN A 2 -12.12 -16.02 6.04
C ASN A 2 -11.29 -15.14 5.10
N ILE A 3 -11.45 -13.81 5.21
CA ILE A 3 -10.73 -12.88 4.36
C ILE A 3 -9.21 -12.97 4.53
N GLN A 4 -8.74 -13.33 5.71
CA GLN A 4 -7.30 -13.51 5.95
C GLN A 4 -6.75 -14.69 5.15
N ASP A 5 -7.53 -15.74 4.97
CA ASP A 5 -7.12 -16.87 4.13
C ASP A 5 -7.07 -16.46 2.65
N ASP A 6 -8.01 -15.63 2.23
CA ASP A 6 -8.02 -15.09 0.86
C ASP A 6 -6.79 -14.22 0.60
N ILE A 7 -6.42 -13.39 1.56
CA ILE A 7 -5.22 -12.56 1.48
C ILE A 7 -3.96 -13.44 1.37
N LYS A 8 -3.86 -14.49 2.18
CA LYS A 8 -2.74 -15.43 2.11
C LYS A 8 -2.65 -16.10 0.75
N THR A 9 -3.79 -16.45 0.17
CA THR A 9 -3.85 -17.03 -1.18
C THR A 9 -3.32 -16.02 -2.20
N LEU A 10 -3.73 -14.76 -2.11
CA LEU A 10 -3.27 -13.71 -3.00
C LEU A 10 -1.76 -13.47 -2.92
N HIS A 11 -1.14 -13.76 -1.77
CA HIS A 11 0.31 -13.65 -1.61
C HIS A 11 1.10 -14.55 -2.56
N ASN A 12 0.47 -15.57 -3.12
CA ASN A 12 1.13 -16.47 -4.07
C ASN A 12 1.25 -15.88 -5.48
N TYR A 13 0.60 -14.75 -5.74
CA TYR A 13 0.54 -14.16 -7.08
C TYR A 13 1.41 -12.91 -7.18
N GLU A 14 2.32 -12.91 -8.15
CA GLU A 14 3.15 -11.74 -8.44
C GLU A 14 2.33 -10.53 -8.82
N ALA A 15 1.22 -10.75 -9.55
CA ALA A 15 0.34 -9.67 -9.96
C ALA A 15 -0.23 -8.91 -8.77
N PHE A 16 -0.59 -9.63 -7.70
CA PHE A 16 -1.05 -9.00 -6.47
C PHE A 16 0.09 -8.23 -5.79
N ALA A 17 1.28 -8.81 -5.76
CA ALA A 17 2.46 -8.15 -5.19
C ALA A 17 2.77 -6.85 -5.93
N ARG A 18 2.72 -6.85 -7.26
CA ARG A 18 2.94 -5.64 -8.07
C ARG A 18 1.87 -4.60 -7.83
N PHE A 19 0.61 -5.01 -7.69
CA PHE A 19 -0.48 -4.10 -7.37
C PHE A 19 -0.23 -3.41 -6.01
N MET A 20 0.13 -4.19 -5.00
CA MET A 20 0.39 -3.64 -3.67
C MET A 20 1.66 -2.78 -3.63
N LYS A 21 2.66 -3.10 -4.47
CA LYS A 21 3.83 -2.24 -4.64
C LYS A 21 3.43 -0.88 -5.19
N MET A 22 2.49 -0.85 -6.14
CA MET A 22 1.95 0.40 -6.66
C MET A 22 1.28 1.21 -5.55
N VAL A 23 0.48 0.56 -4.69
CA VAL A 23 -0.16 1.22 -3.55
C VAL A 23 0.90 1.81 -2.61
N HIS A 24 1.95 1.04 -2.33
CA HIS A 24 3.07 1.51 -1.51
C HIS A 24 3.74 2.75 -2.13
N ASP A 25 3.98 2.73 -3.41
CA ASP A 25 4.62 3.85 -4.10
C ASP A 25 3.73 5.10 -4.12
N LEU A 26 2.42 4.90 -4.28
CA LEU A 26 1.46 6.01 -4.20
C LEU A 26 1.45 6.63 -2.80
N ARG A 27 1.62 5.81 -1.77
CA ARG A 27 1.75 6.31 -0.39
C ARG A 27 2.99 7.17 -0.24
N GLU A 28 4.13 6.72 -0.76
CA GLU A 28 5.38 7.48 -0.69
C GLU A 28 5.27 8.81 -1.45
N GLU A 29 4.65 8.80 -2.62
CA GLU A 29 4.38 10.02 -3.38
C GLU A 29 3.47 10.99 -2.61
N ALA A 30 2.45 10.46 -1.93
CA ALA A 30 1.53 11.29 -1.15
C ALA A 30 2.25 11.93 0.05
N ILE A 31 3.19 11.23 0.67
CA ILE A 31 4.00 11.78 1.76
C ILE A 31 4.87 12.95 1.25
N GLU A 32 5.50 12.80 0.09
CA GLU A 32 6.28 13.87 -0.52
C GLU A 32 5.39 15.07 -0.86
N GLU A 33 4.22 14.82 -1.42
CA GLU A 33 3.24 15.84 -1.75
C GLU A 33 2.80 16.61 -0.50
N LEU A 34 2.67 15.90 0.63
CA LEU A 34 2.31 16.51 1.91
C LEU A 34 3.33 17.55 2.35
N HIS A 35 4.63 17.30 2.13
CA HIS A 35 5.70 18.22 2.48
C HIS A 35 5.66 19.52 1.67
N GLU A 36 5.10 19.48 0.48
CA GLU A 36 5.05 20.59 -0.45
C GLU A 36 3.69 21.30 -0.47
N SER A 37 2.71 20.76 0.25
CA SER A 37 1.32 21.22 0.15
C SER A 37 1.02 22.42 1.02
N SER A 38 0.06 23.22 0.56
CA SER A 38 -0.58 24.24 1.37
C SER A 38 -1.44 23.60 2.47
N ILE A 39 -1.72 24.37 3.51
CA ILE A 39 -2.57 23.93 4.63
C ILE A 39 -3.94 23.42 4.13
N GLU A 40 -4.46 24.02 3.07
CA GLU A 40 -5.77 23.67 2.50
C GLU A 40 -5.83 22.23 1.98
N ASN A 41 -4.71 21.68 1.51
CA ASN A 41 -4.64 20.36 0.91
C ASN A 41 -4.18 19.26 1.87
N ILE A 42 -3.69 19.62 3.05
CA ILE A 42 -3.12 18.65 4.00
C ILE A 42 -4.13 17.58 4.41
N GLN A 43 -5.38 17.97 4.68
CA GLN A 43 -6.40 17.01 5.11
C GLN A 43 -6.71 15.99 4.02
N GLN A 44 -6.80 16.42 2.78
CA GLN A 44 -7.07 15.56 1.64
C GLN A 44 -5.95 14.54 1.43
N ILE A 45 -4.70 15.02 1.46
CA ILE A 45 -3.52 14.18 1.27
C ILE A 45 -3.38 13.20 2.43
N SER A 46 -3.59 13.66 3.67
CA SER A 46 -3.55 12.79 4.86
C SER A 46 -4.58 11.69 4.78
N GLY A 47 -5.79 11.99 4.28
CA GLY A 47 -6.83 10.98 4.06
C GLY A 47 -6.41 9.90 3.09
N ARG A 48 -5.73 10.27 2.00
CA ARG A 48 -5.19 9.29 1.04
C ARG A 48 -4.12 8.42 1.67
N ILE A 49 -3.22 9.01 2.45
CA ILE A 49 -2.15 8.27 3.14
C ILE A 49 -2.74 7.23 4.09
N ILE A 50 -3.75 7.61 4.87
CA ILE A 50 -4.44 6.69 5.78
C ILE A 50 -5.06 5.53 5.02
N THR A 51 -5.70 5.80 3.89
CA THR A 51 -6.29 4.76 3.05
C THR A 51 -5.24 3.79 2.52
N TYR A 52 -4.12 4.31 2.01
CA TYR A 52 -3.01 3.46 1.54
C TYR A 52 -2.45 2.61 2.68
N ASP A 53 -2.29 3.19 3.87
CA ASP A 53 -1.82 2.46 5.05
C ASP A 53 -2.76 1.32 5.43
N GLN A 54 -4.07 1.55 5.37
CA GLN A 54 -5.07 0.52 5.66
C GLN A 54 -4.97 -0.62 4.65
N LEU A 55 -4.83 -0.32 3.36
CA LEU A 55 -4.68 -1.34 2.31
C LEU A 55 -3.39 -2.14 2.51
N LEU A 56 -2.28 -1.46 2.81
CA LEU A 56 -1.00 -2.12 3.04
C LEU A 56 -1.05 -3.04 4.26
N GLN A 57 -1.69 -2.60 5.34
CA GLN A 57 -1.89 -3.41 6.53
C GLN A 57 -2.75 -4.64 6.24
N LEU A 58 -3.88 -4.43 5.56
CA LEU A 58 -4.82 -5.50 5.23
C LEU A 58 -4.17 -6.57 4.34
N SER A 59 -3.30 -6.16 3.43
CA SER A 59 -2.61 -7.08 2.52
C SER A 59 -1.40 -7.76 3.14
N SER A 60 -1.01 -7.39 4.38
CA SER A 60 0.23 -7.83 5.01
C SER A 60 1.44 -7.50 4.14
N TRP A 61 1.53 -6.24 3.72
CA TRP A 61 2.52 -5.75 2.77
C TRP A 61 3.96 -6.14 3.14
N HIS A 62 4.32 -6.08 4.42
CA HIS A 62 5.68 -6.41 4.83
C HIS A 62 6.08 -7.83 4.41
N GLU A 63 5.21 -8.81 4.71
CA GLU A 63 5.46 -10.20 4.34
C GLU A 63 5.44 -10.40 2.82
N LEU A 64 4.48 -9.74 2.16
CA LEU A 64 4.34 -9.80 0.72
C LEU A 64 5.57 -9.24 0.01
N SER A 65 6.08 -8.12 0.47
CA SER A 65 7.25 -7.47 -0.14
C SER A 65 8.52 -8.31 0.02
N VAL A 66 8.69 -8.96 1.16
CA VAL A 66 9.83 -9.84 1.40
C VAL A 66 9.75 -11.06 0.47
N ARG A 67 8.56 -11.63 0.33
CA ARG A 67 8.35 -12.82 -0.50
C ARG A 67 8.62 -12.58 -1.98
N HIS A 68 8.26 -11.39 -2.49
CA HIS A 68 8.36 -11.07 -3.90
C HIS A 68 9.41 -10.02 -4.22
N ARG A 69 10.35 -9.81 -3.33
CA ARG A 69 11.35 -8.77 -3.43
C ARG A 69 12.14 -8.80 -4.75
N GLU A 70 12.37 -9.96 -5.32
CA GLU A 70 13.10 -10.12 -6.57
C GLU A 70 12.34 -9.59 -7.80
N HIS A 71 11.05 -9.32 -7.65
CA HIS A 71 10.18 -8.85 -8.72
C HIS A 71 9.90 -7.34 -8.65
N PHE A 72 10.58 -6.65 -7.78
CA PHE A 72 10.34 -5.20 -7.56
C PHE A 72 11.49 -4.33 -8.04
#